data_fc830f178d561af3792d42c077b7735b
#
_entry.id   fc830f178d561af3792d42c077b7735b
#
_cell.length_a   1.000
_cell.length_b   1.000
_cell.length_c   1.000
_cell.angle_alpha   90.00
_cell.angle_beta   90.00
_cell.angle_gamma   90.00
#
_symmetry.space_group_name_H-M   'P 1'
#
loop_
_entity.id
_entity.type
_entity.pdbx_description
1 polymer ?
#
loop_
_entity_poly.entity_id
_entity_poly.type
_entity_poly.pdbx_seq_one_letter_code
_entity_poly.pdbx_strand_id
1 'polypeptide(L)'
;AADIERWRVLVGIAYRDDVQDDLNWLARIERKHESNPTASTPFVRDAWIVGLHTNYRLGRGHTLTQHWAYKWSNERFAQGLTNHSRIGLAFLRYTHNLTERVDLDVHGGVMWQNKLSNRKTGLGIEAGYMLTDNLWLSAGYNWFGFHDADLTASDYTQRGPYVRMRWKFDENLFRNEERATTPLQ
;
A
#
# COMPACT_ATOMS: atom_id res chain seq x y z
N ALA A 1 4.93 -28.43 -25.62
CA ALA A 1 5.35 -27.09 -25.13
C ALA A 1 5.23 -27.09 -23.62
N ALA A 2 6.28 -26.67 -22.93
CA ALA A 2 6.20 -26.56 -21.47
C ALA A 2 5.46 -25.26 -21.13
N ASP A 3 4.38 -25.36 -20.37
CA ASP A 3 3.52 -24.22 -20.07
C ASP A 3 4.04 -23.44 -18.84
N ILE A 4 3.87 -22.14 -18.87
CA ILE A 4 4.12 -21.28 -17.70
C ILE A 4 2.95 -21.46 -16.75
N GLU A 5 3.24 -21.93 -15.52
CA GLU A 5 2.24 -22.07 -14.46
C GLU A 5 2.38 -20.94 -13.45
N ARG A 6 1.27 -20.26 -13.16
CA ARG A 6 1.18 -19.22 -12.12
C ARG A 6 -0.12 -19.31 -11.39
N TRP A 7 -0.05 -19.35 -10.06
CA TRP A 7 -1.23 -19.21 -9.24
C TRP A 7 -0.95 -18.37 -7.98
N ARG A 8 -1.99 -17.82 -7.46
CA ARG A 8 -1.98 -16.95 -6.30
C ARG A 8 -3.20 -17.22 -5.44
N VAL A 9 -2.98 -17.45 -4.16
CA VAL A 9 -4.05 -17.57 -3.14
C VAL A 9 -3.83 -16.47 -2.12
N LEU A 10 -4.88 -15.70 -1.84
CA LEU A 10 -4.85 -14.61 -0.87
C LEU A 10 -6.05 -14.76 0.07
N VAL A 11 -5.77 -14.67 1.37
CA VAL A 11 -6.79 -14.61 2.43
C VAL A 11 -6.50 -13.37 3.27
N GLY A 12 -7.54 -12.64 3.62
CA GLY A 12 -7.43 -11.45 4.44
C GLY A 12 -8.58 -11.34 5.41
N ILE A 13 -8.31 -10.65 6.53
CA ILE A 13 -9.29 -10.26 7.52
C ILE A 13 -9.15 -8.78 7.78
N ALA A 14 -10.28 -8.07 7.82
CA ALA A 14 -10.35 -6.66 8.11
C ALA A 14 -11.16 -6.42 9.37
N TYR A 15 -10.74 -5.45 10.15
CA TYR A 15 -11.47 -4.93 11.30
C TYR A 15 -11.64 -3.43 11.13
N ARG A 16 -12.81 -2.95 11.48
CA ARG A 16 -13.12 -1.53 11.60
C ARG A 16 -13.90 -1.33 12.89
N ASP A 17 -13.45 -0.39 13.70
CA ASP A 17 -14.20 0.09 14.85
C ASP A 17 -15.36 0.94 14.34
N ASP A 18 -16.58 0.48 14.54
CA ASP A 18 -17.83 1.13 14.10
C ASP A 18 -18.39 2.11 15.14
N VAL A 19 -17.85 2.12 16.35
CA VAL A 19 -18.29 3.01 17.45
C VAL A 19 -17.51 4.33 17.48
N GLN A 20 -16.18 4.24 17.45
CA GLN A 20 -15.31 5.41 17.53
C GLN A 20 -14.57 5.69 16.21
N ASP A 21 -14.50 4.69 15.33
CA ASP A 21 -13.76 4.72 14.05
C ASP A 21 -12.28 5.13 14.23
N ASP A 22 -11.71 4.84 15.41
CA ASP A 22 -10.34 5.24 15.74
C ASP A 22 -9.31 4.25 15.25
N LEU A 23 -9.67 2.98 15.10
CA LEU A 23 -8.78 1.92 14.66
C LEU A 23 -9.39 1.09 13.54
N ASN A 24 -8.69 1.07 12.42
CA ASN A 24 -8.98 0.16 11.30
C ASN A 24 -7.74 -0.64 10.99
N TRP A 25 -7.88 -1.94 10.74
CA TRP A 25 -6.76 -2.74 10.28
C TRP A 25 -7.17 -3.81 9.29
N LEU A 26 -6.24 -4.17 8.44
CA LEU A 26 -6.33 -5.24 7.45
C LEU A 26 -5.10 -6.12 7.58
N ALA A 27 -5.31 -7.39 7.92
CA ALA A 27 -4.27 -8.41 7.86
C ALA A 27 -4.50 -9.31 6.64
N ARG A 28 -3.43 -9.69 5.96
CA ARG A 28 -3.48 -10.58 4.80
C ARG A 28 -2.33 -11.58 4.82
N ILE A 29 -2.62 -12.76 4.31
CA ILE A 29 -1.62 -13.78 3.97
C ILE A 29 -1.81 -14.19 2.52
N GLU A 30 -0.73 -14.31 1.80
CA GLU A 30 -0.73 -14.61 0.39
C GLU A 30 0.31 -15.67 0.07
N ARG A 31 -0.05 -16.65 -0.75
CA ARG A 31 0.85 -17.61 -1.33
C ARG A 31 0.89 -17.44 -2.84
N LYS A 32 2.09 -17.35 -3.39
CA LYS A 32 2.36 -17.30 -4.83
C LYS A 32 3.19 -18.49 -5.23
N HIS A 33 2.87 -19.04 -6.39
CA HIS A 33 3.65 -20.02 -7.10
C HIS A 33 3.85 -19.58 -8.54
N GLU A 34 5.06 -19.73 -9.05
CA GLU A 34 5.39 -19.46 -10.42
C GLU A 34 6.40 -20.51 -10.91
N SER A 35 6.06 -21.20 -12.00
CA SER A 35 6.93 -22.11 -12.71
C SER A 35 7.09 -21.61 -14.15
N ASN A 36 8.31 -21.32 -14.55
CA ASN A 36 8.61 -20.85 -15.90
C ASN A 36 9.73 -21.69 -16.53
N PRO A 37 9.37 -22.82 -17.19
CA PRO A 37 10.31 -23.69 -17.84
C PRO A 37 10.85 -23.14 -19.17
N THR A 38 10.20 -22.11 -19.73
CA THR A 38 10.57 -21.50 -21.01
C THR A 38 11.46 -20.27 -20.88
N ALA A 39 11.74 -19.83 -19.64
CA ALA A 39 12.68 -18.74 -19.41
C ALA A 39 14.09 -19.13 -19.88
N SER A 40 14.93 -18.16 -20.20
CA SER A 40 16.34 -18.37 -20.51
C SER A 40 17.09 -19.13 -19.40
N THR A 41 16.65 -18.98 -18.17
CA THR A 41 17.01 -19.81 -17.02
C THR A 41 15.71 -20.31 -16.37
N PRO A 42 15.29 -21.57 -16.64
CA PRO A 42 14.08 -22.13 -16.08
C PRO A 42 14.10 -22.12 -14.54
N PHE A 43 12.98 -21.75 -13.94
CA PHE A 43 12.88 -21.65 -12.50
C PHE A 43 11.48 -22.02 -11.96
N VAL A 44 11.45 -22.43 -10.70
CA VAL A 44 10.23 -22.56 -9.89
C VAL A 44 10.39 -21.66 -8.68
N ARG A 45 9.43 -20.76 -8.45
CA ARG A 45 9.40 -19.83 -7.33
C ARG A 45 8.16 -20.05 -6.48
N ASP A 46 8.36 -20.26 -5.20
CA ASP A 46 7.33 -20.29 -4.16
C ASP A 46 7.54 -19.11 -3.22
N ALA A 47 6.49 -18.35 -2.93
CA ALA A 47 6.56 -17.24 -2.01
C ALA A 47 5.35 -17.20 -1.07
N TRP A 48 5.62 -16.84 0.19
CA TRP A 48 4.62 -16.45 1.16
C TRP A 48 4.80 -14.98 1.49
N ILE A 49 3.70 -14.26 1.58
CA ILE A 49 3.67 -12.84 1.92
C ILE A 49 2.64 -12.65 3.02
N VAL A 50 3.04 -12.04 4.11
CA VAL A 50 2.13 -11.57 5.16
C VAL A 50 2.16 -10.05 5.19
N GLY A 51 1.02 -9.42 5.45
CA GLY A 51 0.92 -7.98 5.52
C GLY A 51 -0.10 -7.56 6.57
N LEU A 52 0.20 -6.46 7.26
CA LEU A 52 -0.68 -5.78 8.19
C LEU A 52 -0.70 -4.31 7.83
N HIS A 53 -1.89 -3.79 7.60
CA HIS A 53 -2.13 -2.38 7.38
C HIS A 53 -3.03 -1.87 8.50
N THR A 54 -2.63 -0.79 9.16
CA THR A 54 -3.41 -0.18 10.24
C THR A 54 -3.55 1.31 10.01
N ASN A 55 -4.73 1.83 10.31
CA ASN A 55 -4.98 3.26 10.41
C ASN A 55 -5.49 3.52 11.82
N TYR A 56 -4.80 4.39 12.52
CA TYR A 56 -5.14 4.78 13.88
C TYR A 56 -5.35 6.28 13.97
N ARG A 57 -6.54 6.71 14.41
CA ARG A 57 -6.86 8.11 14.64
C ARG A 57 -6.36 8.51 16.04
N LEU A 58 -5.34 9.37 16.07
CA LEU A 58 -4.72 9.86 17.31
C LEU A 58 -5.53 10.99 17.98
N GLY A 59 -6.57 11.48 17.30
CA GLY A 59 -7.41 12.58 17.74
C GLY A 59 -7.98 13.35 16.55
N ARG A 60 -8.61 14.49 16.79
CA ARG A 60 -9.21 15.29 15.71
C ARG A 60 -8.13 15.78 14.74
N GLY A 61 -8.24 15.36 13.48
CA GLY A 61 -7.32 15.76 12.41
C GLY A 61 -5.96 15.06 12.40
N HIS A 62 -5.73 14.04 13.22
CA HIS A 62 -4.45 13.33 13.28
C HIS A 62 -4.65 11.83 13.02
N THR A 63 -3.97 11.30 12.02
CA THR A 63 -4.03 9.88 11.67
C THR A 63 -2.63 9.30 11.52
N LEU A 64 -2.41 8.13 12.08
CA LEU A 64 -1.21 7.33 11.90
C LEU A 64 -1.55 6.09 11.08
N THR A 65 -0.98 6.01 9.89
CA THR A 65 -1.08 4.82 9.04
C THR A 65 0.21 4.02 9.15
N GLN A 66 0.08 2.72 9.32
CA GLN A 66 1.20 1.80 9.40
C GLN A 66 1.00 0.67 8.39
N HIS A 67 2.09 0.28 7.74
CA HIS A 67 2.10 -0.87 6.86
C HIS A 67 3.33 -1.73 7.18
N TRP A 68 3.06 -2.97 7.57
CA TRP A 68 4.06 -3.99 7.86
C TRP A 68 3.89 -5.11 6.86
N ALA A 69 4.96 -5.54 6.24
CA ALA A 69 4.90 -6.69 5.35
C ALA A 69 6.16 -7.54 5.48
N TYR A 70 6.00 -8.83 5.28
CA TYR A 70 7.10 -9.77 5.27
C TYR A 70 6.88 -10.80 4.19
N LYS A 71 7.91 -11.01 3.38
CA LYS A 71 7.93 -11.97 2.29
C LYS A 71 9.09 -12.95 2.49
N TRP A 72 8.81 -14.23 2.39
CA TRP A 72 9.83 -15.24 2.21
C TRP A 72 9.57 -16.01 0.93
N SER A 73 10.62 -16.22 0.15
CA SER A 73 10.54 -16.90 -1.14
C SER A 73 11.68 -17.89 -1.30
N ASN A 74 11.34 -18.99 -1.95
CA ASN A 74 12.26 -20.02 -2.39
C ASN A 74 12.22 -20.07 -3.92
N GLU A 75 13.36 -19.93 -4.54
CA GLU A 75 13.50 -20.02 -5.99
C GLU A 75 14.49 -21.13 -6.32
N ARG A 76 14.06 -22.09 -7.15
CA ARG A 76 14.86 -23.22 -7.60
C ARG A 76 15.05 -23.09 -9.09
N PHE A 77 16.29 -23.12 -9.52
CA PHE A 77 16.68 -23.09 -10.92
C PHE A 77 16.94 -24.49 -11.44
N ALA A 78 16.72 -24.73 -12.73
CA ALA A 78 16.94 -26.04 -13.39
C ALA A 78 18.37 -26.57 -13.21
N GLN A 79 19.34 -25.70 -12.98
CA GLN A 79 20.74 -26.04 -12.72
C GLN A 79 21.02 -26.53 -11.28
N GLY A 80 19.97 -26.77 -10.47
CA GLY A 80 20.10 -27.21 -9.08
C GLY A 80 20.43 -26.11 -8.07
N LEU A 81 20.55 -24.87 -8.52
CA LEU A 81 20.76 -23.73 -7.62
C LEU A 81 19.44 -23.37 -6.92
N THR A 82 19.53 -23.13 -5.62
CA THR A 82 18.40 -22.68 -4.82
C THR A 82 18.70 -21.32 -4.20
N ASN A 83 17.80 -20.38 -4.35
CA ASN A 83 17.86 -19.06 -3.74
C ASN A 83 16.72 -18.88 -2.72
N HIS A 84 17.08 -18.59 -1.47
CA HIS A 84 16.13 -18.27 -0.40
C HIS A 84 16.21 -16.78 -0.12
N SER A 85 15.12 -16.06 -0.23
CA SER A 85 15.06 -14.63 0.04
C SER A 85 14.03 -14.34 1.13
N ARG A 86 14.38 -13.44 2.04
CA ARG A 86 13.50 -12.91 3.08
C ARG A 86 13.57 -11.39 3.04
N ILE A 87 12.41 -10.77 2.86
CA ILE A 87 12.29 -9.32 2.72
C ILE A 87 11.26 -8.85 3.73
N GLY A 88 11.59 -7.84 4.51
CA GLY A 88 10.67 -7.17 5.41
C GLY A 88 10.50 -5.73 5.03
N LEU A 89 9.32 -5.18 5.32
CA LEU A 89 8.92 -3.80 5.12
C LEU A 89 8.27 -3.27 6.39
N ALA A 90 8.68 -2.08 6.81
CA ALA A 90 7.96 -1.26 7.77
C ALA A 90 7.79 0.13 7.16
N PHE A 91 6.57 0.63 7.12
CA PHE A 91 6.23 1.94 6.59
C PHE A 91 5.25 2.63 7.55
N LEU A 92 5.49 3.93 7.78
CA LEU A 92 4.68 4.79 8.62
C LEU A 92 4.32 6.04 7.84
N ARG A 93 3.08 6.51 8.02
CA ARG A 93 2.61 7.80 7.54
C ARG A 93 1.84 8.49 8.66
N TYR A 94 2.19 9.71 8.93
CA TYR A 94 1.44 10.58 9.81
C TYR A 94 0.78 11.67 8.98
N THR A 95 -0.55 11.75 9.09
CA THR A 95 -1.40 12.73 8.41
C THR A 95 -1.92 13.73 9.42
N HIS A 96 -1.80 15.00 9.13
CA HIS A 96 -2.40 16.09 9.88
C HIS A 96 -3.36 16.88 8.97
N ASN A 97 -4.65 16.84 9.29
CA ASN A 97 -5.66 17.63 8.60
C ASN A 97 -5.60 19.07 9.15
N LEU A 98 -5.08 19.99 8.36
CA LEU A 98 -5.03 21.42 8.70
C LEU A 98 -6.42 22.05 8.66
N THR A 99 -7.23 21.62 7.71
CA THR A 99 -8.63 22.01 7.53
C THR A 99 -9.44 20.80 7.06
N GLU A 100 -10.73 20.96 6.86
CA GLU A 100 -11.57 19.91 6.26
C GLU A 100 -11.16 19.54 4.81
N ARG A 101 -10.39 20.41 4.15
CA ARG A 101 -9.99 20.23 2.74
C ARG A 101 -8.49 20.13 2.52
N VAL A 102 -7.68 20.41 3.52
CA VAL A 102 -6.22 20.44 3.40
C VAL A 102 -5.61 19.50 4.40
N ASP A 103 -4.72 18.61 3.95
CA ASP A 103 -3.88 17.80 4.81
C ASP A 103 -2.40 17.94 4.50
N LEU A 104 -1.60 17.56 5.48
CA LEU A 104 -0.16 17.40 5.37
C LEU A 104 0.22 16.02 5.86
N ASP A 105 1.03 15.33 5.08
CA ASP A 105 1.57 14.03 5.40
C ASP A 105 3.09 14.08 5.54
N VAL A 106 3.59 13.37 6.53
CA VAL A 106 4.99 12.95 6.62
C VAL A 106 5.02 11.44 6.61
N HIS A 107 5.83 10.85 5.76
CA HIS A 107 5.91 9.40 5.66
C HIS A 107 7.34 8.91 5.55
N GLY A 108 7.56 7.70 6.04
CA GLY A 108 8.85 7.05 5.95
C GLY A 108 8.74 5.55 6.09
N GLY A 109 9.76 4.86 5.61
CA GLY A 109 9.78 3.42 5.67
C GLY A 109 11.17 2.83 5.50
N VAL A 110 11.27 1.55 5.82
CA VAL A 110 12.47 0.76 5.64
C VAL A 110 12.09 -0.60 5.07
N MET A 111 12.81 -1.00 4.06
CA MET A 111 12.79 -2.36 3.53
C MET A 111 14.16 -3.00 3.74
N TRP A 112 14.18 -4.21 4.23
CA TRP A 112 15.41 -4.96 4.47
C TRP A 112 15.35 -6.34 3.84
N GLN A 113 16.48 -6.82 3.35
CA GLN A 113 16.65 -8.15 2.77
C GLN A 113 17.78 -8.90 3.47
N ASN A 114 17.52 -10.14 3.85
CA ASN A 114 18.44 -10.92 4.69
C ASN A 114 19.76 -11.31 4.01
N LYS A 115 19.74 -11.62 2.70
CA LYS A 115 20.93 -12.18 2.02
C LYS A 115 21.92 -11.15 1.48
N LEU A 116 21.48 -9.93 1.21
CA LEU A 116 22.31 -8.93 0.51
C LEU A 116 22.74 -7.78 1.42
N SER A 117 22.45 -7.86 2.73
CA SER A 117 22.64 -6.70 3.64
C SER A 117 22.06 -5.39 3.04
N ASN A 118 21.10 -5.53 2.14
CA ASN A 118 20.55 -4.43 1.39
C ASN A 118 19.36 -3.84 2.16
N ARG A 119 19.58 -2.68 2.71
CA ARG A 119 18.57 -1.89 3.39
C ARG A 119 18.23 -0.69 2.51
N LYS A 120 16.95 -0.53 2.20
CA LYS A 120 16.42 0.63 1.49
C LYS A 120 15.55 1.43 2.43
N THR A 121 15.69 2.74 2.42
CA THR A 121 14.89 3.66 3.24
C THR A 121 14.10 4.58 2.34
N GLY A 122 12.91 4.95 2.79
CA GLY A 122 12.06 5.96 2.18
C GLY A 122 11.75 7.05 3.19
N LEU A 123 11.70 8.30 2.73
CA LEU A 123 11.25 9.44 3.51
C LEU A 123 10.69 10.48 2.56
N GLY A 124 9.52 11.02 2.87
CA GLY A 124 8.87 12.02 2.06
C GLY A 124 7.83 12.82 2.83
N ILE A 125 7.35 13.85 2.15
CA ILE A 125 6.23 14.70 2.58
C ILE A 125 5.23 14.81 1.45
N GLU A 126 3.97 15.05 1.80
CA GLU A 126 2.88 15.24 0.86
C GLU A 126 1.92 16.30 1.40
N ALA A 127 1.40 17.14 0.53
CA ALA A 127 0.31 18.06 0.84
C ALA A 127 -0.88 17.70 -0.05
N GLY A 128 -2.03 17.53 0.55
CA GLY A 128 -3.25 17.17 -0.14
C GLY A 128 -4.31 18.27 -0.06
N TYR A 129 -5.13 18.33 -1.10
CA TYR A 129 -6.26 19.23 -1.20
C TYR A 129 -7.48 18.50 -1.76
N MET A 130 -8.60 18.60 -1.06
CA MET A 130 -9.88 18.09 -1.49
C MET A 130 -10.55 19.11 -2.42
N LEU A 131 -10.49 18.85 -3.73
CA LEU A 131 -11.11 19.70 -4.76
C LEU A 131 -12.64 19.64 -4.70
N THR A 132 -13.17 18.44 -4.54
CA THR A 132 -14.59 18.16 -4.29
C THR A 132 -14.70 17.02 -3.28
N ASP A 133 -15.88 16.74 -2.76
CA ASP A 133 -16.09 15.70 -1.72
C ASP A 133 -15.62 14.30 -2.17
N ASN A 134 -15.45 14.10 -3.47
CA ASN A 134 -15.04 12.83 -4.06
C ASN A 134 -13.67 12.88 -4.76
N LEU A 135 -13.05 14.05 -4.89
CA LEU A 135 -11.79 14.22 -5.60
C LEU A 135 -10.72 14.86 -4.73
N TRP A 136 -9.68 14.09 -4.46
CA TRP A 136 -8.51 14.49 -3.70
C TRP A 136 -7.30 14.59 -4.62
N LEU A 137 -6.61 15.71 -4.59
CA LEU A 137 -5.36 15.93 -5.30
C LEU A 137 -4.26 16.18 -4.28
N SER A 138 -3.13 15.52 -4.42
CA SER A 138 -1.97 15.76 -3.57
C SER A 138 -0.69 15.86 -4.38
N ALA A 139 0.26 16.60 -3.84
CA ALA A 139 1.61 16.71 -4.36
C ALA A 139 2.62 16.47 -3.24
N GLY A 140 3.67 15.76 -3.54
CA GLY A 140 4.68 15.40 -2.57
C GLY A 140 6.08 15.33 -3.14
N TYR A 141 7.03 15.11 -2.23
CA TYR A 141 8.42 14.89 -2.56
C TYR A 141 9.03 13.83 -1.68
N ASN A 142 9.66 12.83 -2.32
CA ASN A 142 10.42 11.78 -1.65
C ASN A 142 11.92 12.08 -1.75
N TRP A 143 12.59 12.31 -0.62
CA TRP A 143 14.05 12.46 -0.57
C TRP A 143 14.76 11.14 -0.78
N PHE A 144 14.19 10.06 -0.25
CA PHE A 144 14.63 8.69 -0.40
C PHE A 144 13.43 7.84 -0.76
N GLY A 145 13.64 6.81 -1.56
CA GLY A 145 12.53 5.94 -1.93
C GLY A 145 12.98 4.58 -2.43
N PHE A 146 12.07 3.63 -2.36
CA PHE A 146 12.20 2.30 -2.89
C PHE A 146 10.83 1.81 -3.38
N HIS A 147 10.85 0.82 -4.22
CA HIS A 147 9.64 0.14 -4.69
C HIS A 147 9.83 -1.37 -4.66
N ASP A 148 8.83 -2.09 -4.19
CA ASP A 148 8.71 -3.54 -4.32
C ASP A 148 7.25 -3.89 -4.66
N ALA A 149 7.06 -4.56 -5.79
CA ALA A 149 5.72 -4.85 -6.32
C ALA A 149 4.88 -5.79 -5.44
N ASP A 150 5.51 -6.59 -4.59
CA ASP A 150 4.82 -7.54 -3.73
C ASP A 150 4.50 -6.95 -2.34
N LEU A 151 5.33 -6.04 -1.86
CA LEU A 151 5.23 -5.50 -0.50
C LEU A 151 4.57 -4.12 -0.44
N THR A 152 4.77 -3.29 -1.47
CA THR A 152 4.23 -1.93 -1.55
C THR A 152 3.04 -1.91 -2.51
N ALA A 153 1.88 -2.33 -2.06
CA ALA A 153 0.71 -2.53 -2.94
C ALA A 153 0.14 -1.24 -3.56
N SER A 154 0.39 -0.07 -2.99
CA SER A 154 -0.22 1.19 -3.45
C SER A 154 0.66 2.42 -3.31
N ASP A 155 1.77 2.37 -2.59
CA ASP A 155 2.59 3.55 -2.33
C ASP A 155 3.77 3.61 -3.27
N TYR A 156 3.78 4.67 -4.09
CA TYR A 156 4.92 5.00 -4.93
C TYR A 156 5.95 5.74 -4.08
N THR A 157 7.09 5.10 -3.85
CA THR A 157 8.14 5.60 -2.96
C THR A 157 9.45 5.88 -3.68
N GLN A 158 9.45 6.08 -5.00
CA GLN A 158 10.66 6.51 -5.71
C GLN A 158 11.07 7.92 -5.32
N ARG A 159 12.36 8.21 -5.41
CA ARG A 159 12.92 9.55 -5.15
C ARG A 159 12.43 10.56 -6.18
N GLY A 160 11.99 11.71 -5.70
CA GLY A 160 11.58 12.84 -6.55
C GLY A 160 10.21 13.40 -6.21
N PRO A 161 9.76 14.41 -6.95
CA PRO A 161 8.43 14.96 -6.85
C PRO A 161 7.41 13.98 -7.44
N TYR A 162 6.21 13.98 -6.89
CA TYR A 162 5.09 13.23 -7.42
C TYR A 162 3.77 13.97 -7.20
N VAL A 163 2.78 13.64 -8.01
CA VAL A 163 1.40 14.09 -7.87
C VAL A 163 0.53 12.83 -7.79
N ARG A 164 -0.44 12.84 -6.89
CA ARG A 164 -1.40 11.76 -6.72
C ARG A 164 -2.80 12.33 -6.83
N MET A 165 -3.65 11.63 -7.54
CA MET A 165 -5.08 11.90 -7.62
C MET A 165 -5.82 10.69 -7.06
N ARG A 166 -6.75 10.94 -6.14
CA ARG A 166 -7.64 9.93 -5.58
C ARG A 166 -9.07 10.35 -5.87
N TRP A 167 -9.75 9.51 -6.59
CA TRP A 167 -11.17 9.70 -6.89
C TRP A 167 -11.98 8.62 -6.20
N LYS A 168 -12.92 9.02 -5.36
CA LYS A 168 -13.87 8.13 -4.70
C LYS A 168 -15.15 8.06 -5.54
N PHE A 169 -15.43 6.87 -6.05
CA PHE A 169 -16.69 6.59 -6.73
C PHE A 169 -17.67 6.04 -5.69
N ASP A 170 -18.68 6.81 -5.35
CA ASP A 170 -19.78 6.37 -4.49
C ASP A 170 -21.12 6.54 -5.23
N GLU A 171 -22.17 6.01 -4.66
CA GLU A 171 -23.53 6.05 -5.22
C GLU A 171 -24.10 7.46 -5.35
N ASN A 172 -23.49 8.45 -4.70
CA ASN A 172 -23.91 9.86 -4.72
C ASN A 172 -23.20 10.68 -5.79
N LEU A 173 -22.20 10.11 -6.47
CA LEU A 173 -21.38 10.82 -7.47
C LEU A 173 -22.23 11.45 -8.60
N PHE A 174 -23.36 10.84 -8.94
CA PHE A 174 -24.27 11.29 -9.98
C PHE A 174 -25.63 11.77 -9.43
N ARG A 175 -25.79 11.82 -8.12
CA ARG A 175 -27.00 12.35 -7.51
C ARG A 175 -26.84 13.87 -7.43
N ASN A 176 -27.50 14.60 -8.32
CA ASN A 176 -27.72 16.01 -8.14
C ASN A 176 -28.53 16.17 -6.85
N GLU A 177 -27.96 16.76 -5.82
CA GLU A 177 -28.75 17.27 -4.70
C GLU A 177 -29.67 18.35 -5.26
N GLU A 178 -30.91 17.97 -5.61
CA GLU A 178 -32.01 18.92 -5.60
C GLU A 178 -32.10 19.42 -4.15
N ARG A 179 -31.53 20.59 -3.92
CA ARG A 179 -31.78 21.35 -2.70
C ARG A 179 -33.28 21.48 -2.59
N ALA A 180 -33.88 20.69 -1.74
CA ALA A 180 -35.26 20.87 -1.33
C ALA A 180 -35.33 22.24 -0.67
N THR A 181 -35.69 23.24 -1.44
CA THR A 181 -36.22 24.52 -0.95
C THR A 181 -37.54 24.20 -0.31
N THR A 182 -37.51 23.89 0.97
CA THR A 182 -38.75 23.87 1.78
C THR A 182 -39.24 25.31 1.88
N PRO A 183 -40.44 25.65 1.33
CA PRO A 183 -40.98 26.95 1.56
C PRO A 183 -41.38 27.07 3.05
N LEU A 184 -40.90 28.10 3.71
CA LEU A 184 -41.36 28.52 5.00
C LEU A 184 -42.87 28.88 4.88
N GLN A 185 -43.70 28.14 5.58
CA GLN A 185 -45.08 28.55 5.97
C GLN A 185 -45.06 28.99 7.41
#